data_7420e4ac4b1e296fc05a7650da020b53
#
_entry.id   7420e4ac4b1e296fc05a7650da020b53
#
_cell.length_a   1.000
_cell.length_b   1.000
_cell.length_c   1.000
_cell.angle_alpha   90.00
_cell.angle_beta   90.00
_cell.angle_gamma   90.00
#
_symmetry.space_group_name_H-M   'P 1'
#
loop_
_entity.id
_entity.type
_entity.pdbx_description
1 polymer ?
#
loop_
_entity_poly.entity_id
_entity_poly.type
_entity_poly.pdbx_seq_one_letter_code
_entity_poly.pdbx_strand_id
1 'polypeptide(L)'
;MRASSTGHTPVPEPEWLNRTINIDTGCVFGGRLTALRWPEKELVSVPALSTYADPIRPFLPTVATPGLSAQQANDDLLDIDDVRGKRLITTRLHRSVTIREENVAAALEVMSRFAANPKWLVYLPPTMSPSETTKRDGLLEHPAEAFSYYRASGVPTVVVEQKHMGSRAILIVCKSKDVARERFGILEDEEGVCYTRTGRRFFEDAALERELLATVQGALERSGFWDQFKTNWVCLDCELMPWSAKALELVRQQYASVGTAARVGLGEAVAALQHAVTRGVDVGALLDQHKVRQDLAERFAQAYRHYCWPVESLRDIRIAPFHVMATEGAVHTDKDHVWHMTTISSFVDPDGGLLMATPYHIVDLADPTSEAAATGWWTALTEKGGEGAVVKPLSFVATGPRGLVQPAVKCRGREYLRIIYGPEYTLPEHLERLRERGLSGKRSLALREFALGIEGLERFVVQREPLRRVHECVFGVLALESEPVDPRL
;
A
#
# COMPACT_ATOMS: atom_id res chain seq x y z
N MET A 1 24.91 -1.25 13.69
CA MET A 1 24.15 -0.75 14.88
C MET A 1 24.81 -1.24 16.16
N ARG A 2 24.81 -0.44 17.22
CA ARG A 2 25.42 -0.81 18.49
C ARG A 2 24.38 -1.49 19.38
N ALA A 3 24.70 -2.66 19.91
CA ALA A 3 23.99 -3.26 21.05
C ALA A 3 24.66 -2.77 22.33
N SER A 4 23.94 -2.65 23.42
CA SER A 4 24.43 -2.25 24.72
C SER A 4 24.12 -3.31 25.76
N SER A 5 25.02 -3.56 26.69
CA SER A 5 24.76 -4.39 27.86
C SER A 5 24.86 -3.55 29.12
N THR A 6 24.00 -3.81 30.08
CA THR A 6 23.97 -3.18 31.41
C THR A 6 24.04 -4.23 32.49
N GLY A 7 24.53 -3.87 33.67
CA GLY A 7 24.66 -4.76 34.81
C GLY A 7 24.64 -3.94 36.08
N HIS A 8 23.49 -3.34 36.42
CA HIS A 8 23.39 -2.45 37.59
C HIS A 8 22.11 -2.68 38.41
N THR A 9 21.05 -3.16 37.79
CA THR A 9 19.80 -3.46 38.49
C THR A 9 19.49 -4.95 38.30
N PRO A 10 19.52 -5.77 39.33
CA PRO A 10 19.29 -7.18 39.19
C PRO A 10 17.91 -7.52 38.62
N VAL A 11 17.91 -8.45 37.66
CA VAL A 11 16.70 -9.01 37.02
C VAL A 11 16.68 -10.53 37.22
N PRO A 12 15.50 -11.18 37.28
CA PRO A 12 15.41 -12.62 37.41
C PRO A 12 16.06 -13.39 36.24
N GLU A 13 15.78 -12.92 35.02
CA GLU A 13 16.31 -13.47 33.76
C GLU A 13 16.74 -12.33 32.84
N PRO A 14 17.84 -12.51 32.07
CA PRO A 14 18.29 -11.51 31.11
C PRO A 14 17.40 -11.49 29.88
N GLU A 15 16.87 -10.34 29.54
CA GLU A 15 16.01 -10.13 28.35
C GLU A 15 16.50 -8.98 27.49
N TRP A 16 16.41 -9.14 26.17
CA TRP A 16 16.70 -8.09 25.22
C TRP A 16 15.53 -7.11 25.15
N LEU A 17 15.81 -5.84 25.43
CA LEU A 17 14.85 -4.75 25.34
C LEU A 17 15.49 -3.56 24.60
N ASN A 18 14.89 -3.12 23.49
CA ASN A 18 15.39 -2.00 22.69
C ASN A 18 16.90 -2.12 22.31
N ARG A 19 17.36 -3.35 22.01
CA ARG A 19 18.78 -3.71 21.74
C ARG A 19 19.72 -3.49 22.91
N THR A 20 19.19 -3.35 24.09
CA THR A 20 19.92 -3.37 25.34
C THR A 20 19.57 -4.66 26.06
N ILE A 21 20.54 -5.24 26.73
CA ILE A 21 20.31 -6.39 27.59
C ILE A 21 20.85 -6.09 28.98
N ASN A 22 20.05 -6.40 30.00
CA ASN A 22 20.51 -6.42 31.37
C ASN A 22 20.98 -7.85 31.69
N ILE A 23 22.26 -8.01 32.00
CA ILE A 23 22.87 -9.29 32.35
C ILE A 23 23.17 -9.42 33.85
N ASP A 24 22.76 -8.44 34.66
CA ASP A 24 22.85 -8.55 36.12
C ASP A 24 21.72 -9.45 36.61
N THR A 25 22.02 -10.74 36.76
CA THR A 25 21.08 -11.75 37.28
C THR A 25 21.28 -12.02 38.77
N GLY A 26 21.76 -11.01 39.49
CA GLY A 26 21.80 -11.01 40.94
C GLY A 26 22.75 -12.04 41.58
N CYS A 27 23.91 -12.31 40.96
CA CYS A 27 24.87 -13.30 41.45
C CYS A 27 25.23 -13.06 42.92
N VAL A 28 25.46 -11.82 43.34
CA VAL A 28 25.80 -11.48 44.73
C VAL A 28 24.67 -11.80 45.73
N PHE A 29 23.43 -11.86 45.25
CA PHE A 29 22.24 -12.18 46.02
C PHE A 29 21.80 -13.65 45.91
N GLY A 30 22.70 -14.54 45.46
CA GLY A 30 22.42 -15.96 45.31
C GLY A 30 21.72 -16.32 43.99
N GLY A 31 21.63 -15.41 43.03
CA GLY A 31 21.11 -15.65 41.67
C GLY A 31 22.15 -16.34 40.76
N ARG A 32 22.41 -15.75 39.60
CA ARG A 32 23.33 -16.28 38.58
C ARG A 32 24.37 -15.25 38.18
N LEU A 33 25.55 -15.71 37.79
CA LEU A 33 26.52 -14.91 37.05
C LEU A 33 26.27 -15.14 35.57
N THR A 34 25.82 -14.12 34.87
CA THR A 34 25.45 -14.18 33.45
C THR A 34 26.44 -13.38 32.61
N ALA A 35 26.88 -13.96 31.52
CA ALA A 35 27.74 -13.34 30.54
C ALA A 35 27.11 -13.38 29.13
N LEU A 36 27.34 -12.35 28.33
CA LEU A 36 26.97 -12.29 26.94
C LEU A 36 28.20 -12.55 26.07
N ARG A 37 28.16 -13.62 25.27
CA ARG A 37 29.18 -13.92 24.27
C ARG A 37 28.84 -13.09 22.99
N TRP A 38 29.80 -12.33 22.57
CA TRP A 38 29.67 -11.46 21.41
C TRP A 38 30.64 -11.88 20.29
N PRO A 39 30.29 -11.90 18.98
CA PRO A 39 29.04 -11.36 18.39
C PRO A 39 27.85 -12.34 18.34
N GLU A 40 28.01 -13.59 18.81
CA GLU A 40 27.03 -14.67 18.69
C GLU A 40 25.72 -14.37 19.44
N LYS A 41 25.74 -13.41 20.39
CA LYS A 41 24.64 -13.05 21.27
C LYS A 41 24.16 -14.21 22.17
N GLU A 42 25.05 -15.14 22.44
CA GLU A 42 24.79 -16.29 23.31
C GLU A 42 24.91 -15.89 24.77
N LEU A 43 23.91 -16.24 25.57
CA LEU A 43 23.93 -16.04 27.01
C LEU A 43 24.45 -17.31 27.70
N VAL A 44 25.49 -17.14 28.51
CA VAL A 44 26.05 -18.20 29.33
C VAL A 44 25.89 -17.78 30.79
N SER A 45 25.30 -18.65 31.62
CA SER A 45 25.13 -18.35 33.04
C SER A 45 25.48 -19.53 33.93
N VAL A 46 26.01 -19.22 35.09
CA VAL A 46 26.32 -20.21 36.16
C VAL A 46 25.64 -19.77 37.45
N PRO A 47 25.07 -20.68 38.23
CA PRO A 47 24.51 -20.37 39.54
C PRO A 47 25.56 -19.77 40.49
N ALA A 48 25.14 -18.86 41.37
CA ALA A 48 25.98 -18.40 42.47
C ALA A 48 26.31 -19.58 43.42
N LEU A 49 27.52 -19.60 43.93
CA LEU A 49 27.97 -20.65 44.89
C LEU A 49 27.32 -20.45 46.28
N SER A 50 26.97 -19.19 46.63
CA SER A 50 26.32 -18.85 47.89
C SER A 50 25.66 -17.49 47.74
N THR A 51 24.77 -17.12 48.69
CA THR A 51 24.28 -15.76 48.84
C THR A 51 25.32 -14.94 49.59
N TYR A 52 25.87 -13.91 48.95
CA TYR A 52 26.94 -13.07 49.51
C TYR A 52 26.42 -11.84 50.22
N ALA A 53 25.21 -11.41 49.85
CA ALA A 53 24.50 -10.30 50.48
C ALA A 53 22.98 -10.47 50.32
N ASP A 54 22.21 -9.92 51.23
CA ASP A 54 20.74 -9.86 51.13
C ASP A 54 20.34 -8.65 50.27
N PRO A 55 19.41 -8.79 49.32
CA PRO A 55 18.95 -7.68 48.56
C PRO A 55 18.11 -6.72 49.39
N ILE A 56 18.35 -5.39 49.31
CA ILE A 56 17.61 -4.36 50.01
C ILE A 56 16.12 -4.36 49.64
N ARG A 57 15.81 -4.78 48.44
CA ARG A 57 14.44 -4.95 47.90
C ARG A 57 14.33 -6.27 47.16
N PRO A 58 13.16 -6.95 47.22
CA PRO A 58 12.94 -8.12 46.38
C PRO A 58 13.13 -7.73 44.91
N PHE A 59 13.65 -8.66 44.10
CA PHE A 59 13.66 -8.46 42.66
C PHE A 59 12.22 -8.24 42.19
N LEU A 60 11.98 -7.20 41.40
CA LEU A 60 10.67 -6.97 40.82
C LEU A 60 10.34 -8.18 39.95
N PRO A 61 9.19 -8.85 40.18
CA PRO A 61 8.74 -9.88 39.27
C PRO A 61 8.63 -9.26 37.89
N THR A 62 9.18 -9.90 36.90
CA THR A 62 8.89 -9.54 35.51
C THR A 62 7.38 -9.69 35.35
N VAL A 63 6.66 -8.59 35.14
CA VAL A 63 5.22 -8.65 34.82
C VAL A 63 5.13 -9.20 33.40
N ALA A 64 5.25 -10.51 33.29
CA ALA A 64 5.07 -11.20 32.03
C ALA A 64 3.58 -11.09 31.67
N THR A 65 3.26 -10.36 30.64
CA THR A 65 1.95 -10.45 30.01
C THR A 65 1.89 -11.83 29.34
N PRO A 66 0.98 -12.72 29.76
CA PRO A 66 0.95 -14.07 29.23
C PRO A 66 0.88 -14.06 27.70
N GLY A 67 1.80 -14.77 27.05
CA GLY A 67 1.85 -14.91 25.59
C GLY A 67 2.57 -13.80 24.82
N LEU A 68 3.18 -12.82 25.51
CA LEU A 68 4.05 -11.81 24.88
C LEU A 68 5.49 -11.97 25.37
N SER A 69 6.46 -11.68 24.47
CA SER A 69 7.84 -11.46 24.86
C SER A 69 7.99 -10.15 25.63
N ALA A 70 9.09 -9.99 26.41
CA ALA A 70 9.38 -8.73 27.11
C ALA A 70 9.46 -7.55 26.12
N GLN A 71 10.01 -7.75 24.94
CA GLN A 71 10.04 -6.71 23.90
C GLN A 71 8.64 -6.34 23.45
N GLN A 72 7.76 -7.31 23.15
CA GLN A 72 6.37 -7.05 22.73
C GLN A 72 5.53 -6.40 23.84
N ALA A 73 5.78 -6.75 25.10
CA ALA A 73 5.12 -6.11 26.24
C ALA A 73 5.54 -4.65 26.45
N ASN A 74 6.74 -4.30 26.00
CA ASN A 74 7.33 -2.96 26.07
C ASN A 74 7.42 -2.28 24.69
N ASP A 75 6.87 -2.86 23.63
CA ASP A 75 6.80 -2.23 22.32
C ASP A 75 5.77 -1.10 22.37
N ASP A 76 6.25 0.05 22.78
CA ASP A 76 5.46 1.27 22.76
C ASP A 76 5.28 1.75 21.32
N LEU A 77 4.09 2.20 21.03
CA LEU A 77 3.82 3.01 19.84
C LEU A 77 4.64 4.29 19.92
N LEU A 78 4.92 4.91 18.76
CA LEU A 78 5.56 6.21 18.73
C LEU A 78 4.84 7.19 19.66
N ASP A 79 5.56 7.82 20.56
CA ASP A 79 5.04 8.94 21.33
C ASP A 79 5.30 10.27 20.60
N ILE A 80 4.73 11.35 21.14
CA ILE A 80 4.85 12.67 20.51
C ILE A 80 6.29 13.17 20.43
N ASP A 81 7.15 12.79 21.36
CA ASP A 81 8.55 13.19 21.37
C ASP A 81 9.37 12.49 20.28
N ASP A 82 8.94 11.30 19.86
CA ASP A 82 9.57 10.59 18.74
C ASP A 82 9.32 11.25 17.40
N VAL A 83 8.23 11.99 17.27
CA VAL A 83 7.75 12.55 15.99
C VAL A 83 7.78 14.07 15.95
N ARG A 84 8.04 14.75 17.09
CA ARG A 84 8.15 16.20 17.14
C ARG A 84 9.36 16.69 16.34
N GLY A 85 9.17 17.80 15.62
CA GLY A 85 10.20 18.45 14.82
C GLY A 85 10.51 17.74 13.50
N LYS A 86 11.54 18.22 12.82
CA LYS A 86 12.02 17.63 11.57
C LYS A 86 12.71 16.29 11.85
N ARG A 87 12.30 15.24 11.10
CA ARG A 87 12.87 13.89 11.21
C ARG A 87 13.66 13.52 9.97
N LEU A 88 14.70 12.71 10.17
CA LEU A 88 15.53 12.14 9.11
C LEU A 88 15.55 10.62 9.29
N ILE A 89 14.84 9.88 8.42
CA ILE A 89 14.76 8.43 8.47
C ILE A 89 15.74 7.87 7.44
N THR A 90 16.70 7.11 7.91
CA THR A 90 17.68 6.42 7.04
C THR A 90 17.04 5.17 6.45
N THR A 91 17.16 5.01 5.12
CA THR A 91 16.66 3.84 4.40
C THR A 91 17.75 3.25 3.51
N ARG A 92 17.65 1.96 3.22
CA ARG A 92 18.57 1.28 2.29
C ARG A 92 18.44 1.79 0.86
N LEU A 93 17.21 2.05 0.41
CA LEU A 93 16.93 2.39 -1.00
C LEU A 93 17.12 3.88 -1.32
N HIS A 94 16.89 4.76 -0.35
CA HIS A 94 16.91 6.21 -0.56
C HIS A 94 17.65 6.93 0.58
N ARG A 95 18.94 6.61 0.77
CA ARG A 95 19.82 7.12 1.85
C ARG A 95 19.09 7.66 3.07
N SER A 96 18.38 8.78 2.92
CA SER A 96 17.58 9.39 4.00
C SER A 96 16.34 10.07 3.46
N VAL A 97 15.22 9.88 4.17
CA VAL A 97 13.94 10.55 3.90
C VAL A 97 13.71 11.58 5.00
N THR A 98 13.51 12.82 4.59
CA THR A 98 13.18 13.91 5.51
C THR A 98 11.68 14.00 5.69
N ILE A 99 11.20 13.96 6.93
CA ILE A 99 9.83 14.29 7.32
C ILE A 99 9.83 15.69 7.92
N ARG A 100 9.00 16.56 7.37
CA ARG A 100 8.87 17.95 7.82
C ARG A 100 7.92 18.02 9.01
N GLU A 101 8.15 18.96 9.91
CA GLU A 101 7.34 19.13 11.11
C GLU A 101 5.86 19.42 10.78
N GLU A 102 5.61 20.21 9.73
CA GLU A 102 4.26 20.56 9.29
C GLU A 102 3.39 19.35 8.88
N ASN A 103 4.03 18.23 8.50
CA ASN A 103 3.33 17.02 8.06
C ASN A 103 3.00 16.06 9.21
N VAL A 104 3.52 16.32 10.40
CA VAL A 104 3.42 15.42 11.55
C VAL A 104 1.99 15.28 12.08
N ALA A 105 1.24 16.38 12.13
CA ALA A 105 -0.09 16.40 12.73
C ALA A 105 -1.07 15.43 12.07
N ALA A 106 -1.09 15.39 10.73
CA ALA A 106 -1.97 14.48 9.99
C ALA A 106 -1.61 13.01 10.22
N ALA A 107 -0.32 12.68 10.26
CA ALA A 107 0.14 11.31 10.53
C ALA A 107 -0.21 10.86 11.95
N LEU A 108 -0.04 11.73 12.95
CA LEU A 108 -0.44 11.46 14.33
C LEU A 108 -1.94 11.22 14.46
N GLU A 109 -2.76 12.02 13.78
CA GLU A 109 -4.20 11.82 13.79
C GLU A 109 -4.60 10.46 13.20
N VAL A 110 -4.01 10.08 12.07
CA VAL A 110 -4.30 8.77 11.46
C VAL A 110 -3.89 7.63 12.38
N MET A 111 -2.66 7.64 12.91
CA MET A 111 -2.16 6.56 13.78
C MET A 111 -2.92 6.47 15.10
N SER A 112 -3.33 7.59 15.68
CA SER A 112 -3.96 7.60 17.01
C SER A 112 -5.47 7.32 17.00
N ARG A 113 -6.16 7.61 15.88
CA ARG A 113 -7.63 7.56 15.82
C ARG A 113 -8.21 6.62 14.78
N PHE A 114 -7.52 6.43 13.66
CA PHE A 114 -8.09 5.77 12.48
C PHE A 114 -7.33 4.54 12.03
N ALA A 115 -6.12 4.32 12.54
CA ALA A 115 -5.32 3.15 12.19
C ALA A 115 -6.00 1.85 12.64
N ALA A 116 -5.77 0.77 11.91
CA ALA A 116 -5.90 -0.58 12.42
C ALA A 116 -5.00 -0.73 13.66
N ASN A 117 -5.15 -1.80 14.45
CA ASN A 117 -4.23 -2.00 15.58
C ASN A 117 -2.80 -1.80 15.09
N PRO A 118 -2.05 -0.81 15.62
CA PRO A 118 -0.74 -0.44 15.07
C PRO A 118 0.27 -1.58 15.04
N LYS A 119 0.09 -2.60 15.85
CA LYS A 119 0.93 -3.80 15.84
C LYS A 119 0.89 -4.56 14.50
N TRP A 120 -0.19 -4.43 13.74
CA TRP A 120 -0.30 -4.94 12.38
C TRP A 120 0.39 -4.06 11.32
N LEU A 121 0.66 -2.78 11.63
CA LEU A 121 1.16 -1.83 10.64
C LEU A 121 2.69 -1.96 10.46
N VAL A 122 3.09 -2.97 9.73
CA VAL A 122 4.51 -3.25 9.43
C VAL A 122 4.93 -2.79 8.02
N TYR A 123 3.94 -2.49 7.17
CA TYR A 123 4.15 -2.04 5.79
C TYR A 123 3.03 -1.08 5.36
N LEU A 124 3.39 0.04 4.75
CA LEU A 124 2.48 0.88 3.99
C LEU A 124 3.01 1.03 2.56
N PRO A 125 2.17 0.79 1.54
CA PRO A 125 2.58 0.86 0.15
C PRO A 125 2.70 2.30 -0.34
N PRO A 126 3.56 2.56 -1.34
CA PRO A 126 3.73 3.87 -1.91
C PRO A 126 2.51 4.31 -2.73
N THR A 127 2.37 5.62 -2.87
CA THR A 127 1.56 6.21 -3.93
C THR A 127 2.18 5.93 -5.31
N MET A 128 1.44 6.18 -6.37
CA MET A 128 1.85 5.93 -7.74
C MET A 128 1.71 7.18 -8.59
N SER A 129 2.78 7.55 -9.29
CA SER A 129 2.74 8.63 -10.27
C SER A 129 2.05 8.19 -11.56
N PRO A 130 1.29 9.08 -12.23
CA PRO A 130 0.88 8.82 -13.60
C PRO A 130 2.08 8.90 -14.57
N SER A 131 1.86 8.40 -15.80
CA SER A 131 2.78 8.63 -16.92
C SER A 131 2.89 10.11 -17.26
N GLU A 132 3.88 10.47 -18.07
CA GLU A 132 3.89 11.75 -18.77
C GLU A 132 2.59 11.92 -19.57
N THR A 133 2.27 13.15 -19.90
CA THR A 133 1.10 13.44 -20.73
C THR A 133 1.44 13.22 -22.20
N THR A 134 0.52 12.59 -22.93
CA THR A 134 0.69 12.36 -24.36
C THR A 134 0.14 13.50 -25.21
N LYS A 135 0.74 13.69 -26.39
CA LYS A 135 0.22 14.61 -27.41
C LYS A 135 -0.79 13.95 -28.35
N ARG A 136 -1.12 12.67 -28.15
CA ARG A 136 -2.10 11.96 -28.96
C ARG A 136 -3.48 12.56 -28.78
N ASP A 137 -4.22 12.67 -29.88
CA ASP A 137 -5.55 13.30 -29.87
C ASP A 137 -6.51 12.61 -28.90
N GLY A 138 -7.25 13.42 -28.15
CA GLY A 138 -8.26 12.95 -27.18
C GLY A 138 -7.72 12.15 -25.99
N LEU A 139 -6.40 12.00 -25.81
CA LEU A 139 -5.77 11.26 -24.71
C LEU A 139 -4.91 12.16 -23.83
N LEU A 140 -4.93 11.89 -22.54
CA LEU A 140 -4.04 12.52 -21.56
C LEU A 140 -2.86 11.61 -21.21
N GLU A 141 -3.08 10.32 -21.09
CA GLU A 141 -2.08 9.29 -20.76
C GLU A 141 -2.05 8.22 -21.84
N HIS A 142 -0.86 7.64 -22.08
CA HIS A 142 -0.67 6.57 -23.05
C HIS A 142 0.53 5.70 -22.65
N PRO A 143 0.53 4.35 -22.87
CA PRO A 143 1.63 3.46 -22.48
C PRO A 143 3.00 3.86 -23.03
N ALA A 144 3.06 4.40 -24.26
CA ALA A 144 4.30 4.85 -24.86
C ALA A 144 5.09 5.86 -24.02
N GLU A 145 4.40 6.70 -23.26
CA GLU A 145 5.02 7.68 -22.37
C GLU A 145 5.68 6.99 -21.16
N ALA A 146 5.04 5.95 -20.62
CA ALA A 146 5.62 5.12 -19.55
C ALA A 146 6.83 4.32 -20.08
N PHE A 147 6.74 3.75 -21.28
CA PHE A 147 7.86 3.04 -21.93
C PHE A 147 9.05 3.98 -22.15
N SER A 148 8.81 5.18 -22.64
CA SER A 148 9.83 6.21 -22.82
C SER A 148 10.51 6.59 -21.52
N TYR A 149 9.74 6.75 -20.44
CA TYR A 149 10.28 7.02 -19.11
C TYR A 149 11.23 5.92 -18.63
N TYR A 150 10.81 4.65 -18.73
CA TYR A 150 11.61 3.52 -18.27
C TYR A 150 12.86 3.31 -19.14
N ARG A 151 12.74 3.45 -20.45
CA ARG A 151 13.88 3.40 -21.38
C ARG A 151 14.92 4.47 -21.04
N ALA A 152 14.48 5.73 -20.81
CA ALA A 152 15.35 6.82 -20.41
C ALA A 152 15.95 6.64 -19.01
N SER A 153 15.35 5.78 -18.18
CA SER A 153 15.85 5.40 -16.86
C SER A 153 16.79 4.18 -16.90
N GLY A 154 17.08 3.64 -18.08
CA GLY A 154 17.96 2.46 -18.26
C GLY A 154 17.33 1.12 -17.92
N VAL A 155 16.00 1.03 -17.87
CA VAL A 155 15.26 -0.21 -17.64
C VAL A 155 15.01 -0.88 -19.00
N PRO A 156 15.50 -2.11 -19.25
CA PRO A 156 15.34 -2.77 -20.54
C PRO A 156 13.98 -3.46 -20.71
N THR A 157 13.42 -3.96 -19.59
CA THR A 157 12.20 -4.77 -19.62
C THR A 157 11.23 -4.28 -18.55
N VAL A 158 9.94 -4.17 -18.92
CA VAL A 158 8.87 -3.78 -18.01
C VAL A 158 7.76 -4.83 -18.00
N VAL A 159 6.97 -4.82 -16.92
CA VAL A 159 5.71 -5.55 -16.81
C VAL A 159 4.57 -4.54 -16.89
N VAL A 160 3.60 -4.80 -17.75
CA VAL A 160 2.39 -4.00 -17.92
C VAL A 160 1.23 -4.80 -17.34
N GLU A 161 0.77 -4.42 -16.18
CA GLU A 161 -0.30 -5.11 -15.44
C GLU A 161 -1.63 -4.38 -15.61
N GLN A 162 -2.73 -5.11 -15.67
CA GLN A 162 -4.06 -4.52 -15.61
C GLN A 162 -4.21 -3.74 -14.31
N LYS A 163 -4.59 -2.46 -14.43
CA LYS A 163 -4.97 -1.68 -13.27
C LYS A 163 -6.43 -1.92 -12.91
N HIS A 164 -6.64 -2.55 -11.76
CA HIS A 164 -7.98 -2.76 -11.23
C HIS A 164 -8.53 -1.49 -10.58
N MET A 165 -9.81 -1.28 -10.73
CA MET A 165 -10.53 -0.17 -10.10
C MET A 165 -11.12 -0.61 -8.77
N GLY A 166 -10.35 -0.43 -7.75
CA GLY A 166 -10.70 -0.77 -6.37
C GLY A 166 -10.10 0.21 -5.38
N SER A 167 -9.74 -0.33 -4.23
CA SER A 167 -8.98 0.36 -3.20
C SER A 167 -7.78 -0.48 -2.80
N ARG A 168 -6.60 0.14 -2.71
CA ARG A 168 -5.38 -0.56 -2.26
C ARG A 168 -5.60 -1.13 -0.88
N ALA A 169 -5.33 -2.42 -0.73
CA ALA A 169 -5.47 -3.16 0.52
C ALA A 169 -4.21 -3.97 0.81
N ILE A 170 -3.78 -3.92 2.06
CA ILE A 170 -2.73 -4.80 2.58
C ILE A 170 -3.39 -5.86 3.43
N LEU A 171 -3.09 -7.12 3.12
CA LEU A 171 -3.53 -8.25 3.91
C LEU A 171 -2.34 -8.85 4.65
N ILE A 172 -2.46 -8.95 5.97
CA ILE A 172 -1.60 -9.82 6.77
C ILE A 172 -2.45 -11.00 7.18
N VAL A 173 -2.02 -12.20 6.79
CA VAL A 173 -2.73 -13.46 7.08
C VAL A 173 -1.80 -14.37 7.86
N CYS A 174 -2.22 -14.80 9.03
CA CYS A 174 -1.53 -15.76 9.88
C CYS A 174 -2.20 -17.13 9.78
N LYS A 175 -1.42 -18.19 9.97
CA LYS A 175 -1.91 -19.58 9.97
C LYS A 175 -2.77 -19.88 11.20
N SER A 176 -2.59 -19.11 12.28
CA SER A 176 -3.38 -19.23 13.51
C SER A 176 -3.26 -17.96 14.36
N LYS A 177 -4.13 -17.86 15.37
CA LYS A 177 -4.10 -16.80 16.40
C LYS A 177 -2.80 -16.82 17.21
N ASP A 178 -2.23 -17.98 17.44
CA ASP A 178 -0.95 -18.10 18.15
C ASP A 178 0.17 -17.45 17.35
N VAL A 179 0.18 -17.61 16.04
CA VAL A 179 1.13 -16.92 15.15
C VAL A 179 0.94 -15.41 15.20
N ALA A 180 -0.31 -14.92 15.19
CA ALA A 180 -0.61 -13.50 15.33
C ALA A 180 -0.08 -12.94 16.67
N ARG A 181 -0.25 -13.69 17.75
CA ARG A 181 0.27 -13.33 19.08
C ARG A 181 1.79 -13.34 19.11
N GLU A 182 2.41 -14.45 18.71
CA GLU A 182 3.86 -14.63 18.77
C GLU A 182 4.61 -13.64 17.88
N ARG A 183 4.11 -13.42 16.66
CA ARG A 183 4.83 -12.61 15.66
C ARG A 183 4.52 -11.12 15.74
N PHE A 184 3.27 -10.76 16.00
CA PHE A 184 2.78 -9.38 15.97
C PHE A 184 2.40 -8.85 17.36
N GLY A 185 2.35 -9.69 18.38
CA GLY A 185 1.94 -9.31 19.73
C GLY A 185 0.44 -9.00 19.85
N ILE A 186 -0.38 -9.59 19.00
CA ILE A 186 -1.83 -9.43 19.01
C ILE A 186 -2.44 -10.32 20.09
N LEU A 187 -3.19 -9.72 21.01
CA LEU A 187 -3.87 -10.44 22.10
C LEU A 187 -5.34 -10.70 21.79
N GLU A 188 -5.88 -9.96 20.85
CA GLU A 188 -7.25 -10.09 20.35
C GLU A 188 -7.41 -11.41 19.58
N ASP A 189 -8.65 -11.83 19.40
CA ASP A 189 -9.02 -13.06 18.69
C ASP A 189 -8.97 -12.87 17.16
N GLU A 190 -7.80 -12.49 16.65
CA GLU A 190 -7.55 -12.17 15.24
C GLU A 190 -6.47 -13.08 14.63
N GLU A 191 -6.68 -13.54 13.40
CA GLU A 191 -5.71 -14.34 12.62
C GLU A 191 -5.10 -13.54 11.46
N GLY A 192 -5.36 -12.24 11.42
CA GLY A 192 -4.86 -11.33 10.40
C GLY A 192 -5.65 -10.03 10.37
N VAL A 193 -5.36 -9.23 9.37
CA VAL A 193 -5.98 -7.91 9.18
C VAL A 193 -5.99 -7.53 7.70
N CYS A 194 -7.02 -6.78 7.30
CA CYS A 194 -7.08 -6.07 6.03
C CYS A 194 -7.09 -4.56 6.30
N TYR A 195 -6.07 -3.83 5.85
CA TYR A 195 -6.01 -2.39 6.01
C TYR A 195 -5.73 -1.65 4.70
N THR A 196 -6.14 -0.41 4.64
CA THR A 196 -5.97 0.47 3.48
C THR A 196 -4.53 0.94 3.34
N ARG A 197 -4.16 1.56 2.22
CA ARG A 197 -2.85 2.18 1.98
C ARG A 197 -2.41 3.15 3.09
N THR A 198 -3.37 3.76 3.77
CA THR A 198 -3.13 4.69 4.88
C THR A 198 -3.25 4.04 6.26
N GLY A 199 -3.19 2.73 6.35
CA GLY A 199 -3.17 2.01 7.62
C GLY A 199 -4.51 1.94 8.35
N ARG A 200 -5.62 2.40 7.75
CA ARG A 200 -6.95 2.28 8.34
C ARG A 200 -7.52 0.89 8.10
N ARG A 201 -8.22 0.30 9.09
CA ARG A 201 -8.92 -0.96 8.88
C ARG A 201 -9.84 -0.85 7.65
N PHE A 202 -9.82 -1.86 6.80
CA PHE A 202 -10.57 -1.79 5.53
C PHE A 202 -12.06 -1.93 5.76
N PHE A 203 -12.47 -2.88 6.60
CA PHE A 203 -13.86 -3.18 6.90
C PHE A 203 -14.26 -2.61 8.27
N GLU A 204 -15.50 -2.10 8.34
CA GLU A 204 -16.16 -1.78 9.61
C GLU A 204 -16.80 -3.01 10.22
N ASP A 205 -17.25 -3.96 9.38
CA ASP A 205 -17.80 -5.25 9.80
C ASP A 205 -16.69 -6.27 10.04
N ALA A 206 -16.43 -6.57 11.30
CA ALA A 206 -15.43 -7.55 11.72
C ALA A 206 -15.79 -9.00 11.31
N ALA A 207 -17.07 -9.31 11.08
CA ALA A 207 -17.48 -10.64 10.64
C ALA A 207 -17.10 -10.84 9.17
N LEU A 208 -17.37 -9.85 8.34
CA LEU A 208 -17.00 -9.86 6.92
C LEU A 208 -15.47 -9.93 6.74
N GLU A 209 -14.70 -9.17 7.55
CA GLU A 209 -13.25 -9.23 7.52
C GLU A 209 -12.72 -10.62 7.90
N ARG A 210 -13.27 -11.25 8.94
CA ARG A 210 -12.87 -12.60 9.35
C ARG A 210 -13.19 -13.65 8.28
N GLU A 211 -14.35 -13.56 7.64
CA GLU A 211 -14.72 -14.46 6.54
C GLU A 211 -13.78 -14.31 5.34
N LEU A 212 -13.40 -13.06 5.01
CA LEU A 212 -12.42 -12.76 3.97
C LEU A 212 -11.05 -13.38 4.29
N LEU A 213 -10.52 -13.12 5.50
CA LEU A 213 -9.22 -13.64 5.92
C LEU A 213 -9.19 -15.16 5.97
N ALA A 214 -10.26 -15.79 6.48
CA ALA A 214 -10.40 -17.25 6.50
C ALA A 214 -10.43 -17.85 5.07
N THR A 215 -11.09 -17.18 4.13
CA THR A 215 -11.11 -17.60 2.73
C THR A 215 -9.73 -17.53 2.08
N VAL A 216 -9.00 -16.45 2.32
CA VAL A 216 -7.61 -16.29 1.84
C VAL A 216 -6.69 -17.33 2.49
N GLN A 217 -6.78 -17.52 3.80
CA GLN A 217 -6.03 -18.53 4.54
C GLN A 217 -6.26 -19.94 3.97
N GLY A 218 -7.53 -20.30 3.72
CA GLY A 218 -7.89 -21.57 3.10
C GLY A 218 -7.32 -21.75 1.69
N ALA A 219 -7.19 -20.68 0.89
CA ALA A 219 -6.56 -20.72 -0.41
C ALA A 219 -5.03 -20.97 -0.30
N LEU A 220 -4.37 -20.29 0.63
CA LEU A 220 -2.95 -20.48 0.93
C LEU A 220 -2.66 -21.90 1.44
N GLU A 221 -3.53 -22.46 2.29
CA GLU A 221 -3.40 -23.84 2.78
C GLU A 221 -3.54 -24.85 1.65
N ARG A 222 -4.59 -24.74 0.83
CA ARG A 222 -4.83 -25.67 -0.29
C ARG A 222 -3.72 -25.67 -1.33
N SER A 223 -3.07 -24.53 -1.55
CA SER A 223 -1.94 -24.41 -2.49
C SER A 223 -0.62 -24.94 -1.95
N GLY A 224 -0.54 -25.30 -0.66
CA GLY A 224 0.72 -25.68 0.00
C GLY A 224 1.67 -24.50 0.23
N PHE A 225 1.17 -23.26 0.20
CA PHE A 225 1.97 -22.05 0.35
C PHE A 225 2.82 -22.05 1.63
N TRP A 226 2.22 -22.46 2.75
CA TRP A 226 2.89 -22.45 4.04
C TRP A 226 4.14 -23.34 4.06
N ASP A 227 4.06 -24.53 3.47
CA ASP A 227 5.18 -25.48 3.39
C ASP A 227 6.23 -25.04 2.37
N GLN A 228 5.78 -24.53 1.22
CA GLN A 228 6.64 -24.01 0.16
C GLN A 228 7.55 -22.90 0.66
N PHE A 229 6.99 -21.95 1.43
CA PHE A 229 7.72 -20.81 1.95
C PHE A 229 8.22 -21.00 3.38
N LYS A 230 7.96 -22.15 4.00
CA LYS A 230 8.31 -22.45 5.41
C LYS A 230 7.88 -21.31 6.34
N THR A 231 6.66 -20.87 6.19
CA THR A 231 6.10 -19.68 6.85
C THR A 231 4.77 -19.99 7.52
N ASN A 232 4.43 -19.22 8.54
CA ASN A 232 3.13 -19.28 9.21
C ASN A 232 2.34 -17.98 9.03
N TRP A 233 2.86 -17.02 8.28
CA TRP A 233 2.17 -15.78 7.96
C TRP A 233 2.66 -15.20 6.63
N VAL A 234 1.86 -14.32 6.02
CA VAL A 234 2.17 -13.63 4.78
C VAL A 234 1.65 -12.20 4.82
N CYS A 235 2.40 -11.29 4.19
CA CYS A 235 1.96 -9.93 3.86
C CYS A 235 1.74 -9.83 2.35
N LEU A 236 0.50 -9.55 1.94
CA LEU A 236 0.10 -9.38 0.55
C LEU A 236 -0.25 -7.93 0.28
N ASP A 237 0.17 -7.42 -0.87
CA ASP A 237 -0.23 -6.11 -1.39
C ASP A 237 -1.23 -6.32 -2.53
N CYS A 238 -2.43 -5.79 -2.37
CA CYS A 238 -3.60 -6.16 -3.15
C CYS A 238 -4.40 -4.93 -3.62
N GLU A 239 -5.26 -5.15 -4.61
CA GLU A 239 -6.40 -4.27 -4.88
C GLU A 239 -7.69 -4.99 -4.50
N LEU A 240 -8.56 -4.34 -3.74
CA LEU A 240 -9.86 -4.85 -3.34
C LEU A 240 -10.96 -4.13 -4.11
N MET A 241 -11.83 -4.88 -4.76
CA MET A 241 -12.93 -4.41 -5.58
C MET A 241 -14.27 -4.84 -4.99
N PRO A 242 -15.34 -4.08 -5.20
CA PRO A 242 -15.45 -2.88 -6.03
C PRO A 242 -14.91 -1.63 -5.34
N TRP A 243 -14.66 -0.58 -6.12
CA TRP A 243 -14.34 0.74 -5.57
C TRP A 243 -15.40 1.24 -4.58
N SER A 244 -16.68 0.97 -4.84
CA SER A 244 -17.80 1.30 -3.96
C SER A 244 -17.72 0.62 -2.58
N ALA A 245 -16.97 -0.44 -2.39
CA ALA A 245 -16.79 -1.08 -1.08
C ALA A 245 -16.25 -0.12 -0.01
N LYS A 246 -15.43 0.86 -0.42
CA LYS A 246 -14.88 1.89 0.49
C LYS A 246 -15.36 3.31 0.15
N ALA A 247 -15.75 3.58 -1.08
CA ALA A 247 -16.10 4.91 -1.58
C ALA A 247 -17.61 5.11 -1.82
N LEU A 248 -18.48 4.28 -1.22
CA LEU A 248 -19.93 4.30 -1.51
C LEU A 248 -20.56 5.67 -1.28
N GLU A 249 -20.25 6.35 -0.17
CA GLU A 249 -20.76 7.68 0.14
C GLU A 249 -20.26 8.72 -0.87
N LEU A 250 -18.99 8.66 -1.24
CA LEU A 250 -18.42 9.54 -2.27
C LEU A 250 -19.13 9.35 -3.62
N VAL A 251 -19.38 8.08 -3.98
CA VAL A 251 -20.09 7.76 -5.23
C VAL A 251 -21.51 8.31 -5.21
N ARG A 252 -22.25 8.11 -4.13
CA ARG A 252 -23.65 8.55 -4.00
C ARG A 252 -23.75 10.07 -3.95
N GLN A 253 -22.96 10.73 -3.10
CA GLN A 253 -23.10 12.17 -2.83
C GLN A 253 -22.49 13.03 -3.91
N GLN A 254 -21.40 12.62 -4.53
CA GLN A 254 -20.69 13.43 -5.53
C GLN A 254 -20.95 12.93 -6.97
N TYR A 255 -20.54 11.72 -7.30
CA TYR A 255 -20.56 11.28 -8.71
C TYR A 255 -21.97 11.05 -9.24
N ALA A 256 -22.83 10.35 -8.51
CA ALA A 256 -24.19 10.07 -8.95
C ALA A 256 -25.06 11.34 -9.01
N SER A 257 -24.92 12.23 -8.01
CA SER A 257 -25.65 13.49 -7.96
C SER A 257 -25.26 14.43 -9.11
N VAL A 258 -23.95 14.60 -9.35
CA VAL A 258 -23.42 15.43 -10.44
C VAL A 258 -23.82 14.85 -11.80
N GLY A 259 -23.67 13.55 -12.01
CA GLY A 259 -24.06 12.89 -13.26
C GLY A 259 -25.55 13.03 -13.56
N THR A 260 -26.41 12.88 -12.55
CA THR A 260 -27.86 13.04 -12.71
C THR A 260 -28.25 14.48 -13.02
N ALA A 261 -27.73 15.46 -12.26
CA ALA A 261 -28.01 16.87 -12.47
C ALA A 261 -27.57 17.35 -13.87
N ALA A 262 -26.36 16.94 -14.29
CA ALA A 262 -25.82 17.26 -15.61
C ALA A 262 -26.70 16.69 -16.74
N ARG A 263 -27.10 15.42 -16.63
CA ARG A 263 -27.98 14.79 -17.66
C ARG A 263 -29.32 15.47 -17.79
N VAL A 264 -30.00 15.73 -16.67
CA VAL A 264 -31.33 16.38 -16.69
C VAL A 264 -31.21 17.80 -17.20
N GLY A 265 -30.32 18.62 -16.65
CA GLY A 265 -30.17 20.02 -17.05
C GLY A 265 -29.75 20.20 -18.51
N LEU A 266 -28.81 19.38 -19.01
CA LEU A 266 -28.38 19.42 -20.41
C LEU A 266 -29.47 18.89 -21.35
N GLY A 267 -30.25 17.87 -20.93
CA GLY A 267 -31.39 17.38 -21.70
C GLY A 267 -32.45 18.44 -21.93
N GLU A 268 -32.85 19.17 -20.88
CA GLU A 268 -33.79 20.26 -20.95
C GLU A 268 -33.25 21.42 -21.80
N ALA A 269 -31.98 21.77 -21.66
CA ALA A 269 -31.32 22.80 -22.45
C ALA A 269 -31.30 22.45 -23.95
N VAL A 270 -30.96 21.22 -24.31
CA VAL A 270 -30.98 20.73 -25.70
C VAL A 270 -32.39 20.77 -26.27
N ALA A 271 -33.41 20.32 -25.52
CA ALA A 271 -34.81 20.38 -25.96
C ALA A 271 -35.28 21.81 -26.20
N ALA A 272 -34.98 22.75 -25.30
CA ALA A 272 -35.30 24.16 -25.45
C ALA A 272 -34.61 24.80 -26.67
N LEU A 273 -33.34 24.51 -26.89
CA LEU A 273 -32.59 25.01 -28.04
C LEU A 273 -33.09 24.43 -29.36
N GLN A 274 -33.48 23.15 -29.39
CA GLN A 274 -34.13 22.55 -30.58
C GLN A 274 -35.44 23.24 -30.92
N HIS A 275 -36.26 23.54 -29.91
CA HIS A 275 -37.49 24.31 -30.11
C HIS A 275 -37.21 25.72 -30.65
N ALA A 276 -36.16 26.40 -30.16
CA ALA A 276 -35.79 27.73 -30.65
C ALA A 276 -35.35 27.67 -32.12
N VAL A 277 -34.55 26.67 -32.52
CA VAL A 277 -34.16 26.47 -33.93
C VAL A 277 -35.37 26.22 -34.81
N THR A 278 -36.35 25.41 -34.40
CA THR A 278 -37.59 25.16 -35.20
C THR A 278 -38.44 26.39 -35.36
N ARG A 279 -38.30 27.40 -34.50
CA ARG A 279 -38.95 28.70 -34.57
C ARG A 279 -38.14 29.75 -35.36
N GLY A 280 -37.04 29.34 -35.98
CA GLY A 280 -36.17 30.20 -36.79
C GLY A 280 -35.20 31.08 -35.99
N VAL A 281 -34.97 30.80 -34.71
CA VAL A 281 -33.97 31.52 -33.91
C VAL A 281 -32.58 30.96 -34.23
N ASP A 282 -31.62 31.84 -34.50
CA ASP A 282 -30.23 31.44 -34.81
C ASP A 282 -29.45 31.07 -33.55
N VAL A 283 -29.65 29.82 -33.07
CA VAL A 283 -28.95 29.20 -31.93
C VAL A 283 -28.34 27.87 -32.31
N GLY A 284 -28.09 27.60 -33.59
CA GLY A 284 -27.59 26.33 -34.08
C GLY A 284 -26.25 25.91 -33.44
N ALA A 285 -25.28 26.83 -33.41
CA ALA A 285 -23.99 26.60 -32.82
C ALA A 285 -24.08 26.29 -31.30
N LEU A 286 -24.98 26.99 -30.58
CA LEU A 286 -25.22 26.72 -29.15
C LEU A 286 -25.89 25.37 -28.92
N LEU A 287 -26.82 24.98 -29.80
CA LEU A 287 -27.43 23.64 -29.75
C LEU A 287 -26.40 22.54 -29.92
N ASP A 288 -25.51 22.66 -30.91
CA ASP A 288 -24.48 21.65 -31.15
C ASP A 288 -23.50 21.55 -29.97
N GLN A 289 -23.10 22.67 -29.37
CA GLN A 289 -22.29 22.69 -28.15
C GLN A 289 -22.99 21.95 -27.00
N HIS A 290 -24.28 22.20 -26.77
CA HIS A 290 -25.01 21.52 -25.67
C HIS A 290 -25.23 20.04 -25.94
N LYS A 291 -25.40 19.60 -27.19
CA LYS A 291 -25.45 18.18 -27.55
C LYS A 291 -24.12 17.48 -27.23
N VAL A 292 -22.98 18.08 -27.55
CA VAL A 292 -21.66 17.55 -27.20
C VAL A 292 -21.53 17.40 -25.67
N ARG A 293 -21.90 18.42 -24.91
CA ARG A 293 -21.85 18.37 -23.44
C ARG A 293 -22.80 17.31 -22.87
N GLN A 294 -23.97 17.11 -23.48
CA GLN A 294 -24.91 16.07 -23.09
C GLN A 294 -24.31 14.67 -23.30
N ASP A 295 -23.68 14.39 -24.45
CA ASP A 295 -22.98 13.12 -24.72
C ASP A 295 -21.85 12.88 -23.71
N LEU A 296 -21.04 13.90 -23.40
CA LEU A 296 -19.97 13.81 -22.42
C LEU A 296 -20.48 13.54 -21.00
N ALA A 297 -21.61 14.10 -20.60
CA ALA A 297 -22.25 13.85 -19.31
C ALA A 297 -22.81 12.41 -19.24
N GLU A 298 -23.34 11.88 -20.33
CA GLU A 298 -23.79 10.48 -20.39
C GLU A 298 -22.62 9.52 -20.28
N ARG A 299 -21.51 9.76 -20.99
CA ARG A 299 -20.27 8.95 -20.86
C ARG A 299 -19.71 8.98 -19.45
N PHE A 300 -19.77 10.13 -18.76
CA PHE A 300 -19.36 10.23 -17.36
C PHE A 300 -20.22 9.33 -16.46
N ALA A 301 -21.55 9.37 -16.65
CA ALA A 301 -22.45 8.53 -15.89
C ALA A 301 -22.26 7.03 -16.16
N GLN A 302 -21.94 6.65 -17.38
CA GLN A 302 -21.62 5.26 -17.74
C GLN A 302 -20.29 4.83 -17.14
N ALA A 303 -19.26 5.69 -17.19
CA ALA A 303 -17.91 5.34 -16.74
C ALA A 303 -17.87 4.92 -15.27
N TYR A 304 -18.43 5.70 -14.33
CA TYR A 304 -18.33 5.32 -12.92
C TYR A 304 -19.19 4.09 -12.55
N ARG A 305 -20.25 3.78 -13.31
CA ARG A 305 -21.10 2.61 -13.05
C ARG A 305 -20.37 1.28 -13.25
N HIS A 306 -19.36 1.24 -14.10
CA HIS A 306 -18.55 0.04 -14.31
C HIS A 306 -17.82 -0.44 -13.05
N TYR A 307 -17.61 0.46 -12.07
CA TYR A 307 -16.75 0.22 -10.91
C TYR A 307 -17.52 0.23 -9.59
N CYS A 308 -18.85 0.34 -9.67
CA CYS A 308 -19.70 0.48 -8.50
C CYS A 308 -20.83 -0.55 -8.56
N TRP A 309 -20.78 -1.51 -7.63
CA TRP A 309 -21.90 -2.42 -7.39
C TRP A 309 -22.12 -2.56 -5.89
N PRO A 310 -23.34 -2.97 -5.45
CA PRO A 310 -23.62 -3.22 -4.03
C PRO A 310 -22.72 -4.31 -3.48
N VAL A 311 -22.30 -4.16 -2.22
CA VAL A 311 -21.58 -5.17 -1.45
C VAL A 311 -22.47 -5.57 -0.30
N GLU A 312 -23.07 -6.74 -0.38
CA GLU A 312 -23.96 -7.32 0.64
C GLU A 312 -23.31 -8.53 1.32
N SER A 313 -22.32 -9.14 0.66
CA SER A 313 -21.63 -10.31 1.13
C SER A 313 -20.22 -10.41 0.56
N LEU A 314 -19.42 -11.36 1.06
CA LEU A 314 -18.09 -11.64 0.52
C LEU A 314 -18.11 -12.03 -0.96
N ARG A 315 -19.22 -12.56 -1.49
CA ARG A 315 -19.36 -12.92 -2.91
C ARG A 315 -19.31 -11.73 -3.85
N ASP A 316 -19.60 -10.54 -3.33
CA ASP A 316 -19.60 -9.29 -4.09
C ASP A 316 -18.22 -8.64 -4.12
N ILE A 317 -17.27 -9.17 -3.36
CA ILE A 317 -15.90 -8.68 -3.25
C ILE A 317 -14.97 -9.50 -4.14
N ARG A 318 -13.96 -8.83 -4.70
CA ARG A 318 -12.83 -9.44 -5.39
C ARG A 318 -11.55 -8.84 -4.86
N ILE A 319 -10.53 -9.67 -4.69
CA ILE A 319 -9.18 -9.26 -4.29
C ILE A 319 -8.21 -9.71 -5.36
N ALA A 320 -7.45 -8.78 -5.88
CA ALA A 320 -6.35 -9.03 -6.79
C ALA A 320 -5.02 -8.75 -6.08
N PRO A 321 -4.35 -9.74 -5.50
CA PRO A 321 -2.99 -9.59 -5.03
C PRO A 321 -2.07 -9.36 -6.24
N PHE A 322 -1.05 -8.53 -6.08
CA PHE A 322 -0.02 -8.32 -7.10
C PHE A 322 1.39 -8.38 -6.52
N HIS A 323 1.55 -8.38 -5.19
CA HIS A 323 2.82 -8.68 -4.56
C HIS A 323 2.66 -9.58 -3.33
N VAL A 324 3.52 -10.56 -3.20
CA VAL A 324 3.85 -11.25 -1.95
C VAL A 324 5.00 -10.46 -1.32
N MET A 325 4.69 -9.57 -0.38
CA MET A 325 5.67 -8.63 0.17
C MET A 325 6.64 -9.31 1.14
N ALA A 326 6.11 -10.12 2.05
CA ALA A 326 6.91 -10.78 3.07
C ALA A 326 6.29 -12.08 3.56
N THR A 327 7.17 -12.95 4.03
CA THR A 327 6.89 -14.18 4.78
C THR A 327 7.81 -14.23 5.99
N GLU A 328 7.76 -15.28 6.82
CA GLU A 328 8.67 -15.39 7.97
C GLU A 328 10.13 -15.35 7.53
N GLY A 329 10.86 -14.40 8.04
CA GLY A 329 12.30 -14.23 7.80
C GLY A 329 12.70 -13.69 6.41
N ALA A 330 11.76 -13.43 5.51
CA ALA A 330 12.05 -12.99 4.15
C ALA A 330 11.16 -11.82 3.70
N VAL A 331 11.78 -10.82 3.07
CA VAL A 331 11.12 -9.74 2.31
C VAL A 331 11.42 -9.96 0.84
N HIS A 332 10.40 -10.16 0.02
CA HIS A 332 10.53 -10.64 -1.36
C HIS A 332 10.80 -9.52 -2.39
N THR A 333 11.46 -8.45 -1.98
CA THR A 333 11.87 -7.34 -2.87
C THR A 333 13.08 -7.68 -3.75
N ASP A 334 13.70 -8.84 -3.55
CA ASP A 334 14.73 -9.42 -4.39
C ASP A 334 14.17 -10.23 -5.57
N LYS A 335 12.87 -10.50 -5.58
CA LYS A 335 12.15 -11.21 -6.64
C LYS A 335 11.64 -10.22 -7.68
N ASP A 336 11.52 -10.67 -8.91
CA ASP A 336 10.93 -9.88 -9.98
C ASP A 336 9.39 -9.93 -9.97
N HIS A 337 8.74 -9.05 -10.73
CA HIS A 337 7.29 -8.98 -10.76
C HIS A 337 6.64 -10.25 -11.35
N VAL A 338 7.32 -10.96 -12.26
CA VAL A 338 6.81 -12.23 -12.82
C VAL A 338 6.78 -13.31 -11.75
N TRP A 339 7.81 -13.36 -10.88
CA TRP A 339 7.80 -14.27 -9.74
C TRP A 339 6.60 -14.00 -8.81
N HIS A 340 6.33 -12.72 -8.49
CA HIS A 340 5.18 -12.36 -7.66
C HIS A 340 3.86 -12.83 -8.30
N MET A 341 3.65 -12.52 -9.59
CA MET A 341 2.42 -12.88 -10.30
C MET A 341 2.25 -14.40 -10.42
N THR A 342 3.34 -15.14 -10.70
CA THR A 342 3.32 -16.60 -10.79
C THR A 342 3.02 -17.23 -9.43
N THR A 343 3.65 -16.75 -8.36
CA THR A 343 3.40 -17.21 -7.00
C THR A 343 1.95 -16.97 -6.61
N ILE A 344 1.40 -15.79 -6.91
CA ILE A 344 0.00 -15.46 -6.64
C ILE A 344 -0.94 -16.39 -7.41
N SER A 345 -0.65 -16.64 -8.69
CA SER A 345 -1.47 -17.53 -9.51
C SER A 345 -1.57 -18.95 -8.97
N SER A 346 -0.63 -19.39 -8.13
CA SER A 346 -0.63 -20.74 -7.55
C SER A 346 -1.70 -20.94 -6.46
N PHE A 347 -2.19 -19.86 -5.83
CA PHE A 347 -3.21 -19.94 -4.77
C PHE A 347 -4.53 -19.24 -5.13
N VAL A 348 -4.64 -18.70 -6.34
CA VAL A 348 -5.86 -18.07 -6.85
C VAL A 348 -6.75 -19.13 -7.51
N ASP A 349 -8.06 -19.03 -7.32
CA ASP A 349 -9.02 -19.88 -7.96
C ASP A 349 -9.13 -19.54 -9.46
N PRO A 350 -8.81 -20.46 -10.37
CA PRO A 350 -8.87 -20.21 -11.81
C PRO A 350 -10.29 -19.95 -12.34
N ASP A 351 -11.31 -20.52 -11.68
CA ASP A 351 -12.72 -20.37 -12.08
C ASP A 351 -13.37 -19.07 -11.58
N GLY A 352 -12.60 -18.23 -10.90
CA GLY A 352 -13.05 -16.99 -10.33
C GLY A 352 -13.69 -17.18 -8.94
N GLY A 353 -13.33 -16.31 -8.03
CA GLY A 353 -13.75 -16.35 -6.62
C GLY A 353 -13.42 -15.03 -5.96
N LEU A 354 -13.17 -15.09 -4.65
CA LEU A 354 -12.68 -13.92 -3.91
C LEU A 354 -11.31 -13.45 -4.45
N LEU A 355 -10.38 -14.39 -4.62
CA LEU A 355 -9.03 -14.12 -5.12
C LEU A 355 -8.97 -14.22 -6.63
N MET A 356 -8.35 -13.26 -7.30
CA MET A 356 -8.17 -13.25 -8.73
C MET A 356 -6.74 -12.89 -9.13
N ALA A 357 -6.23 -13.51 -10.19
CA ALA A 357 -4.95 -13.15 -10.79
C ALA A 357 -5.10 -11.87 -11.62
N THR A 358 -4.10 -11.01 -11.57
CA THR A 358 -4.04 -9.81 -12.41
C THR A 358 -3.43 -10.17 -13.77
N PRO A 359 -4.12 -9.91 -14.90
CA PRO A 359 -3.52 -10.07 -16.23
C PRO A 359 -2.34 -9.11 -16.44
N TYR A 360 -1.30 -9.58 -17.12
CA TYR A 360 -0.11 -8.78 -17.40
C TYR A 360 0.58 -9.17 -18.70
N HIS A 361 1.41 -8.27 -19.21
CA HIS A 361 2.31 -8.48 -20.35
C HIS A 361 3.74 -8.11 -19.95
N ILE A 362 4.71 -8.91 -20.41
CA ILE A 362 6.12 -8.56 -20.31
C ILE A 362 6.50 -7.83 -21.61
N VAL A 363 7.16 -6.69 -21.50
CA VAL A 363 7.52 -5.83 -22.64
C VAL A 363 9.02 -5.59 -22.65
N ASP A 364 9.67 -6.03 -23.73
CA ASP A 364 11.04 -5.64 -24.05
C ASP A 364 11.01 -4.24 -24.69
N LEU A 365 11.63 -3.27 -24.03
CA LEU A 365 11.68 -1.89 -24.51
C LEU A 365 12.66 -1.66 -25.69
N ALA A 366 13.40 -2.67 -26.11
CA ALA A 366 14.18 -2.66 -27.34
C ALA A 366 13.41 -3.21 -28.55
N ASP A 367 12.27 -3.88 -28.33
CA ASP A 367 11.42 -4.46 -29.37
C ASP A 367 10.13 -3.64 -29.60
N PRO A 368 10.02 -2.89 -30.69
CA PRO A 368 8.81 -2.16 -31.04
C PRO A 368 7.55 -3.04 -31.18
N THR A 369 7.70 -4.32 -31.53
CA THR A 369 6.57 -5.25 -31.67
C THR A 369 6.00 -5.58 -30.30
N SER A 370 6.87 -5.80 -29.30
CA SER A 370 6.50 -6.02 -27.91
C SER A 370 5.73 -4.82 -27.33
N GLU A 371 6.22 -3.60 -27.58
CA GLU A 371 5.52 -2.37 -27.17
C GLU A 371 4.16 -2.21 -27.87
N ALA A 372 4.08 -2.50 -29.17
CA ALA A 372 2.84 -2.39 -29.92
C ALA A 372 1.77 -3.39 -29.42
N ALA A 373 2.17 -4.62 -29.10
CA ALA A 373 1.27 -5.64 -28.55
C ALA A 373 0.69 -5.20 -27.19
N ALA A 374 1.52 -4.73 -26.28
CA ALA A 374 1.06 -4.23 -24.97
C ALA A 374 0.20 -2.97 -25.10
N THR A 375 0.51 -2.08 -26.04
CA THR A 375 -0.31 -0.90 -26.32
C THR A 375 -1.68 -1.29 -26.88
N GLY A 376 -1.72 -2.26 -27.80
CA GLY A 376 -2.97 -2.80 -28.35
C GLY A 376 -3.85 -3.44 -27.28
N TRP A 377 -3.23 -4.21 -26.37
CA TRP A 377 -3.93 -4.78 -25.22
C TRP A 377 -4.49 -3.69 -24.29
N TRP A 378 -3.71 -2.65 -23.95
CA TRP A 378 -4.18 -1.53 -23.14
C TRP A 378 -5.34 -0.80 -23.81
N THR A 379 -5.27 -0.59 -25.13
CA THR A 379 -6.36 0.05 -25.91
C THR A 379 -7.64 -0.77 -25.81
N ALA A 380 -7.55 -2.09 -26.09
CA ALA A 380 -8.71 -2.98 -26.03
C ALA A 380 -9.29 -3.08 -24.60
N LEU A 381 -8.45 -3.03 -23.55
CA LEU A 381 -8.87 -3.01 -22.16
C LEU A 381 -9.65 -1.74 -21.82
N THR A 382 -9.12 -0.58 -22.20
CA THR A 382 -9.71 0.72 -21.86
C THR A 382 -10.95 1.04 -22.68
N GLU A 383 -11.06 0.56 -23.92
CA GLU A 383 -12.27 0.64 -24.75
C GLU A 383 -13.43 -0.18 -24.18
N LYS A 384 -13.13 -1.30 -23.48
CA LYS A 384 -14.12 -2.10 -22.75
C LYS A 384 -14.48 -1.52 -21.38
N GLY A 385 -13.98 -0.33 -21.03
CA GLY A 385 -14.25 0.34 -19.76
C GLY A 385 -13.24 0.00 -18.64
N GLY A 386 -12.13 -0.70 -18.92
CA GLY A 386 -11.07 -0.91 -17.93
C GLY A 386 -10.39 0.39 -17.51
N GLU A 387 -9.88 0.42 -16.27
CA GLU A 387 -9.20 1.62 -15.74
C GLU A 387 -7.94 1.98 -16.53
N GLY A 388 -7.18 0.98 -16.96
CA GLY A 388 -5.91 1.14 -17.66
C GLY A 388 -4.88 0.12 -17.21
N ALA A 389 -3.61 0.51 -17.18
CA ALA A 389 -2.50 -0.34 -16.78
C ALA A 389 -1.57 0.32 -15.78
N VAL A 390 -0.82 -0.51 -15.07
CA VAL A 390 0.35 -0.14 -14.29
C VAL A 390 1.57 -0.69 -14.98
N VAL A 391 2.52 0.18 -15.31
CA VAL A 391 3.81 -0.21 -15.89
C VAL A 391 4.86 -0.20 -14.79
N LYS A 392 5.58 -1.31 -14.64
CA LYS A 392 6.60 -1.52 -13.61
C LYS A 392 7.91 -2.01 -14.26
N PRO A 393 9.10 -1.72 -13.70
CA PRO A 393 10.31 -2.45 -14.11
C PRO A 393 10.10 -3.94 -13.89
N LEU A 394 10.74 -4.82 -14.66
CA LEU A 394 10.69 -6.25 -14.38
C LEU A 394 11.23 -6.55 -12.97
N SER A 395 12.36 -5.98 -12.60
CA SER A 395 12.91 -6.06 -11.25
C SER A 395 12.08 -5.23 -10.28
N PHE A 396 11.74 -5.78 -9.11
CA PHE A 396 10.96 -5.10 -8.07
C PHE A 396 11.62 -3.77 -7.63
N VAL A 397 12.92 -3.80 -7.41
CA VAL A 397 13.76 -2.62 -7.15
C VAL A 397 14.65 -2.37 -8.35
N ALA A 398 14.44 -1.28 -9.07
CA ALA A 398 15.26 -0.88 -10.20
C ALA A 398 16.05 0.40 -9.89
N THR A 399 17.30 0.43 -10.31
CA THR A 399 18.17 1.60 -10.22
C THR A 399 18.66 1.99 -11.60
N GLY A 400 18.71 3.27 -11.86
CA GLY A 400 19.22 3.84 -13.12
C GLY A 400 20.29 4.89 -12.87
N PRO A 401 20.72 5.61 -13.90
CA PRO A 401 21.79 6.62 -13.81
C PRO A 401 21.51 7.72 -12.77
N ARG A 402 20.24 7.99 -12.47
CA ARG A 402 19.80 9.01 -11.52
C ARG A 402 19.41 8.46 -10.15
N GLY A 403 19.70 7.18 -9.86
CA GLY A 403 19.36 6.50 -8.62
C GLY A 403 18.13 5.62 -8.76
N LEU A 404 17.31 5.54 -7.69
CA LEU A 404 16.12 4.70 -7.65
C LEU A 404 15.11 5.13 -8.73
N VAL A 405 14.63 4.15 -9.50
CA VAL A 405 13.62 4.34 -10.55
C VAL A 405 12.22 4.20 -9.94
N GLN A 406 11.20 4.82 -10.54
CA GLN A 406 9.80 4.68 -10.09
C GLN A 406 9.42 3.20 -10.03
N PRO A 407 8.91 2.71 -8.88
CA PRO A 407 8.52 1.31 -8.74
C PRO A 407 7.31 0.96 -9.63
N ALA A 408 6.50 1.97 -9.93
CA ALA A 408 5.33 1.83 -10.79
C ALA A 408 4.91 3.18 -11.38
N VAL A 409 4.38 3.14 -12.60
CA VAL A 409 3.78 4.28 -13.29
C VAL A 409 2.39 3.87 -13.79
N LYS A 410 1.35 4.60 -13.38
CA LYS A 410 -0.01 4.33 -13.85
C LYS A 410 -0.27 5.00 -15.20
N CYS A 411 -0.94 4.26 -16.09
CA CYS A 411 -1.37 4.70 -17.40
C CYS A 411 -2.87 4.43 -17.55
N ARG A 412 -3.69 5.46 -17.39
CA ARG A 412 -5.14 5.36 -17.25
C ARG A 412 -5.86 5.66 -18.56
N GLY A 413 -6.95 4.95 -18.80
CA GLY A 413 -7.78 5.10 -19.98
C GLY A 413 -8.64 6.39 -19.93
N ARG A 414 -9.04 6.83 -21.12
CA ARG A 414 -9.80 8.06 -21.32
C ARG A 414 -11.10 8.10 -20.50
N GLU A 415 -11.88 7.04 -20.50
CA GLU A 415 -13.18 7.04 -19.83
C GLU A 415 -13.04 6.97 -18.30
N TYR A 416 -12.01 6.29 -17.80
CA TYR A 416 -11.66 6.35 -16.39
C TYR A 416 -11.23 7.75 -15.95
N LEU A 417 -10.38 8.42 -16.73
CA LEU A 417 -9.94 9.78 -16.43
C LEU A 417 -11.10 10.79 -16.43
N ARG A 418 -12.20 10.49 -17.14
CA ARG A 418 -13.43 11.27 -17.10
C ARG A 418 -14.06 11.27 -15.70
N ILE A 419 -13.93 10.18 -14.95
CA ILE A 419 -14.39 10.13 -13.54
C ILE A 419 -13.57 11.10 -12.68
N ILE A 420 -12.25 11.16 -12.92
CA ILE A 420 -11.32 11.96 -12.12
C ILE A 420 -11.43 13.47 -12.42
N TYR A 421 -11.48 13.82 -13.70
CA TYR A 421 -11.37 15.22 -14.16
C TYR A 421 -12.71 15.85 -14.59
N GLY A 422 -13.77 15.06 -14.59
CA GLY A 422 -15.11 15.51 -14.98
C GLY A 422 -15.46 15.22 -16.44
N PRO A 423 -16.74 15.37 -16.80
CA PRO A 423 -17.28 14.97 -18.11
C PRO A 423 -16.59 15.63 -19.30
N GLU A 424 -16.25 16.91 -19.19
CA GLU A 424 -15.77 17.76 -20.29
C GLU A 424 -14.23 17.78 -20.41
N TYR A 425 -13.47 16.98 -19.62
CA TYR A 425 -12.00 17.07 -19.58
C TYR A 425 -11.32 16.81 -20.93
N THR A 426 -11.97 16.12 -21.86
CA THR A 426 -11.44 15.82 -23.20
C THR A 426 -11.61 16.96 -24.18
N LEU A 427 -12.33 18.04 -23.82
CA LEU A 427 -12.38 19.25 -24.64
C LEU A 427 -10.97 19.87 -24.74
N PRO A 428 -10.58 20.42 -25.91
CA PRO A 428 -9.19 20.85 -26.13
C PRO A 428 -8.65 21.79 -25.06
N GLU A 429 -9.41 22.79 -24.64
CA GLU A 429 -9.01 23.77 -23.63
C GLU A 429 -8.76 23.16 -22.26
N HIS A 430 -9.55 22.14 -21.87
CA HIS A 430 -9.37 21.44 -20.60
C HIS A 430 -8.21 20.44 -20.66
N LEU A 431 -8.10 19.74 -21.79
CA LEU A 431 -7.06 18.74 -22.00
C LEU A 431 -5.66 19.40 -22.02
N GLU A 432 -5.50 20.55 -22.68
CA GLU A 432 -4.23 21.29 -22.68
C GLU A 432 -3.82 21.74 -21.27
N ARG A 433 -4.75 22.25 -20.47
CA ARG A 433 -4.47 22.62 -19.08
C ARG A 433 -4.01 21.42 -18.23
N LEU A 434 -4.57 20.23 -18.47
CA LEU A 434 -4.15 19.01 -17.77
C LEU A 434 -2.79 18.50 -18.26
N ARG A 435 -2.45 18.74 -19.52
CA ARG A 435 -1.15 18.40 -20.10
C ARG A 435 0.02 19.16 -19.46
N GLU A 436 -0.24 20.34 -18.90
CA GLU A 436 0.76 21.15 -18.19
C GLU A 436 1.05 20.69 -16.74
N ARG A 437 0.44 19.60 -16.27
CA ARG A 437 0.63 19.10 -14.91
C ARG A 437 2.09 18.74 -14.61
N GLY A 438 2.56 19.08 -13.40
CA GLY A 438 3.90 18.77 -12.92
C GLY A 438 3.98 17.41 -12.21
N LEU A 439 4.86 16.51 -12.66
CA LEU A 439 5.00 15.17 -12.07
C LEU A 439 6.11 15.05 -11.00
N SER A 440 7.03 16.01 -10.94
CA SER A 440 8.26 15.90 -10.12
C SER A 440 7.95 15.66 -8.63
N GLY A 441 7.02 16.43 -8.06
CA GLY A 441 6.60 16.28 -6.66
C GLY A 441 6.03 14.91 -6.39
N LYS A 442 5.09 14.44 -7.23
CA LYS A 442 4.45 13.13 -7.07
C LYS A 442 5.44 11.96 -7.24
N ARG A 443 6.39 12.09 -8.17
CA ARG A 443 7.45 11.09 -8.37
C ARG A 443 8.40 11.02 -7.18
N SER A 444 8.83 12.17 -6.68
CA SER A 444 9.65 12.23 -5.48
C SER A 444 8.95 11.64 -4.27
N LEU A 445 7.66 11.94 -4.09
CA LEU A 445 6.84 11.38 -3.03
C LEU A 445 6.78 9.84 -3.12
N ALA A 446 6.46 9.30 -4.29
CA ALA A 446 6.35 7.86 -4.52
C ALA A 446 7.65 7.11 -4.20
N LEU A 447 8.81 7.66 -4.57
CA LEU A 447 10.12 7.06 -4.27
C LEU A 447 10.43 7.05 -2.77
N ARG A 448 10.11 8.13 -2.06
CA ARG A 448 10.35 8.22 -0.62
C ARG A 448 9.43 7.28 0.17
N GLU A 449 8.15 7.23 -0.19
CA GLU A 449 7.18 6.28 0.40
C GLU A 449 7.59 4.84 0.11
N PHE A 450 8.03 4.53 -1.12
CA PHE A 450 8.53 3.20 -1.48
C PHE A 450 9.73 2.80 -0.62
N ALA A 451 10.71 3.70 -0.48
CA ALA A 451 11.88 3.43 0.34
C ALA A 451 11.53 3.21 1.82
N LEU A 452 10.61 4.00 2.37
CA LEU A 452 10.15 3.86 3.76
C LEU A 452 9.35 2.56 3.97
N GLY A 453 8.45 2.23 3.05
CA GLY A 453 7.64 1.00 3.14
C GLY A 453 8.51 -0.25 3.17
N ILE A 454 9.49 -0.34 2.27
CA ILE A 454 10.43 -1.46 2.23
C ILE A 454 11.32 -1.47 3.48
N GLU A 455 11.85 -0.31 3.91
CA GLU A 455 12.69 -0.22 5.12
C GLU A 455 11.92 -0.70 6.36
N GLY A 456 10.67 -0.26 6.54
CA GLY A 456 9.83 -0.70 7.66
C GLY A 456 9.64 -2.22 7.68
N LEU A 457 9.35 -2.79 6.52
CA LEU A 457 9.16 -4.23 6.38
C LEU A 457 10.45 -5.01 6.63
N GLU A 458 11.60 -4.56 6.13
CA GLU A 458 12.91 -5.17 6.38
C GLU A 458 13.31 -5.09 7.87
N ARG A 459 13.01 -3.96 8.54
CA ARG A 459 13.23 -3.83 9.99
C ARG A 459 12.41 -4.84 10.77
N PHE A 460 11.15 -5.02 10.41
CA PHE A 460 10.27 -5.97 11.08
C PHE A 460 10.70 -7.42 10.81
N VAL A 461 10.85 -7.81 9.53
CA VAL A 461 10.99 -9.20 9.11
C VAL A 461 12.41 -9.73 9.29
N VAL A 462 13.39 -8.98 8.76
CA VAL A 462 14.78 -9.44 8.65
C VAL A 462 15.60 -9.01 9.86
N GLN A 463 15.48 -7.73 10.24
CA GLN A 463 16.30 -7.15 11.29
C GLN A 463 15.71 -7.40 12.69
N ARG A 464 14.43 -7.79 12.76
CA ARG A 464 13.68 -8.01 14.00
C ARG A 464 13.84 -6.84 14.98
N GLU A 465 13.69 -5.62 14.45
CA GLU A 465 13.76 -4.41 15.25
C GLU A 465 12.50 -4.24 16.11
N PRO A 466 12.59 -3.52 17.24
CA PRO A 466 11.43 -3.12 18.02
C PRO A 466 10.39 -2.42 17.14
N LEU A 467 9.12 -2.63 17.43
CA LEU A 467 8.01 -2.12 16.62
C LEU A 467 8.05 -0.59 16.46
N ARG A 468 8.48 0.14 17.49
CA ARG A 468 8.73 1.59 17.45
C ARG A 468 9.64 1.99 16.27
N ARG A 469 10.67 1.20 15.96
CA ARG A 469 11.59 1.46 14.84
C ARG A 469 10.95 1.18 13.48
N VAL A 470 10.03 0.23 13.43
CA VAL A 470 9.20 -0.04 12.25
C VAL A 470 8.21 1.11 12.04
N HIS A 471 7.59 1.57 13.12
CA HIS A 471 6.60 2.65 13.10
C HIS A 471 7.19 4.00 12.69
N GLU A 472 8.49 4.25 12.88
CA GLU A 472 9.14 5.43 12.29
C GLU A 472 8.93 5.48 10.77
N CYS A 473 9.01 4.33 10.09
CA CYS A 473 8.81 4.24 8.65
C CYS A 473 7.32 4.38 8.28
N VAL A 474 6.44 3.70 8.99
CA VAL A 474 4.98 3.79 8.81
C VAL A 474 4.50 5.23 8.99
N PHE A 475 4.91 5.87 10.08
CA PHE A 475 4.63 7.27 10.36
C PHE A 475 5.18 8.19 9.24
N GLY A 476 6.40 7.89 8.76
CA GLY A 476 7.01 8.63 7.67
C GLY A 476 6.18 8.59 6.38
N VAL A 477 5.63 7.43 6.02
CA VAL A 477 4.74 7.31 4.84
C VAL A 477 3.48 8.16 5.03
N LEU A 478 2.84 8.08 6.21
CA LEU A 478 1.63 8.85 6.50
C LEU A 478 1.87 10.36 6.49
N ALA A 479 3.00 10.81 7.03
CA ALA A 479 3.37 12.22 7.05
C ALA A 479 3.63 12.75 5.63
N LEU A 480 4.27 11.96 4.77
CA LEU A 480 4.53 12.33 3.39
C LEU A 480 3.27 12.53 2.56
N GLU A 481 2.17 11.83 2.89
CA GLU A 481 0.88 12.02 2.21
C GLU A 481 0.35 13.44 2.30
N SER A 482 0.73 14.18 3.33
CA SER A 482 0.33 15.60 3.52
C SER A 482 1.14 16.55 2.66
N GLU A 483 2.19 16.09 1.96
CA GLU A 483 2.97 16.96 1.08
C GLU A 483 2.16 17.38 -0.14
N PRO A 484 2.18 18.68 -0.47
CA PRO A 484 1.43 19.16 -1.63
C PRO A 484 2.01 18.62 -2.94
N VAL A 485 1.14 18.19 -3.81
CA VAL A 485 1.42 17.81 -5.20
C VAL A 485 0.62 18.68 -6.15
N ASP A 486 0.94 18.63 -7.44
CA ASP A 486 0.17 19.36 -8.43
C ASP A 486 -1.31 18.92 -8.37
N PRO A 487 -2.27 19.85 -8.17
CA PRO A 487 -3.68 19.51 -8.01
C PRO A 487 -4.33 18.90 -9.26
N ARG A 488 -3.60 18.88 -10.37
CA ARG A 488 -4.02 18.25 -11.63
C ARG A 488 -3.61 16.77 -11.76
N LEU A 489 -3.09 16.15 -10.68
CA LEU A 489 -2.64 14.73 -10.65
C LEU A 489 -3.68 13.76 -10.12
#